data_2855894b44e6cfa6987a6bc736666006
#
_entry.id   2855894b44e6cfa6987a6bc736666006
#
_cell.length_a   1.000
_cell.length_b   1.000
_cell.length_c   1.000
_cell.angle_alpha   90.00
_cell.angle_beta   90.00
_cell.angle_gamma   90.00
#
_symmetry.space_group_name_H-M   'P 1'
#
loop_
_entity.id
_entity.type
_entity.pdbx_description
1 polymer ?
#
loop_
_entity_poly.entity_id
_entity_poly.type
_entity_poly.pdbx_seq_one_letter_code
_entity_poly.pdbx_strand_id
1 'polypeptide(L)'
;MTTGDVSTEKARKFVDAVKHYIADEIRVTQNQGLLLKFVRLESLIPLYAGLASLGLADAGFDSVADVTTCPGTDTCNLGISNSTELSRVLENVILEEYEDLVYNRDIKIKISGCMNSCGQHGLAHIGFHGSSLKANGKVVPAVQVLLGGGIVGDGAGRAAEKIIKVPSKRATIVLRIVLDDYHENSGPGELFNEYYDRQGKDYFYQLLKPIADNSTLTDTDYVDWGHEELFQTAIGVGECAGVMIDLVATLLLETEEKHKWAKESFRNGAYADSIYHSYSVFVSAAKALLLDKGVNSSTHTGIIRDFDEHFKEKDFHTESSFGDQVLQINKNEPTEEFALAYLEAATEFINRVKAERETLISI
;
A
#
# COMPACT_ATOMS: atom_id res chain seq x y z
N MET A 1 10.08 -9.46 17.04
CA MET A 1 8.78 -8.94 17.58
C MET A 1 7.71 -9.51 16.70
N THR A 2 6.83 -10.30 17.26
CA THR A 2 5.75 -10.93 16.49
C THR A 2 4.89 -9.86 15.82
N THR A 3 4.67 -9.97 14.52
CA THR A 3 3.88 -9.02 13.69
C THR A 3 4.36 -7.56 13.67
N GLY A 4 5.54 -7.27 14.21
CA GLY A 4 6.09 -5.90 14.28
C GLY A 4 5.53 -5.02 15.42
N ASP A 5 4.59 -5.54 16.21
CA ASP A 5 3.94 -4.79 17.27
C ASP A 5 4.68 -4.87 18.61
N VAL A 6 4.66 -3.75 19.33
CA VAL A 6 5.19 -3.66 20.70
C VAL A 6 4.33 -2.74 21.55
N SER A 7 3.88 -3.23 22.72
CA SER A 7 3.13 -2.40 23.65
C SER A 7 4.02 -1.28 24.22
N THR A 8 3.41 -0.13 24.57
CA THR A 8 4.12 0.99 25.18
C THR A 8 4.90 0.57 26.44
N GLU A 9 4.34 -0.31 27.26
CA GLU A 9 5.01 -0.82 28.46
C GLU A 9 6.26 -1.63 28.10
N LYS A 10 6.13 -2.57 27.13
CA LYS A 10 7.24 -3.40 26.66
C LYS A 10 8.32 -2.54 25.99
N ALA A 11 7.93 -1.53 25.19
CA ALA A 11 8.85 -0.60 24.55
C ALA A 11 9.66 0.20 25.59
N ARG A 12 9.06 0.68 26.69
CA ARG A 12 9.78 1.36 27.76
C ARG A 12 10.77 0.44 28.46
N LYS A 13 10.35 -0.77 28.83
CA LYS A 13 11.25 -1.80 29.42
C LYS A 13 12.39 -2.17 28.47
N PHE A 14 12.12 -2.27 27.17
CA PHE A 14 13.14 -2.50 26.17
C PHE A 14 14.18 -1.39 26.13
N VAL A 15 13.76 -0.12 26.09
CA VAL A 15 14.69 1.02 26.12
C VAL A 15 15.55 0.99 27.39
N ASP A 16 14.95 0.70 28.56
CA ASP A 16 15.70 0.61 29.83
C ASP A 16 16.71 -0.54 29.80
N ALA A 17 16.38 -1.66 29.19
CA ALA A 17 17.28 -2.81 29.09
C ALA A 17 18.47 -2.56 28.14
N VAL A 18 18.30 -1.76 27.07
CA VAL A 18 19.32 -1.64 26.02
C VAL A 18 20.15 -0.35 26.09
N LYS A 19 19.65 0.74 26.69
CA LYS A 19 20.25 2.09 26.67
C LYS A 19 21.70 2.18 27.15
N HIS A 20 22.16 1.24 27.99
CA HIS A 20 23.54 1.20 28.51
C HIS A 20 24.51 0.45 27.61
N TYR A 21 24.02 -0.26 26.58
CA TYR A 21 24.80 -1.16 25.74
C TYR A 21 24.90 -0.69 24.29
N ILE A 22 24.12 0.30 23.90
CA ILE A 22 23.99 0.79 22.51
C ILE A 22 24.36 2.27 22.42
N ALA A 23 24.50 2.79 21.20
CA ALA A 23 24.49 4.22 20.95
C ALA A 23 23.09 4.83 21.22
N ASP A 24 22.98 6.16 21.19
CA ASP A 24 21.75 6.91 21.51
C ASP A 24 20.63 6.75 20.48
N GLU A 25 20.68 5.69 19.62
CA GLU A 25 19.67 5.45 18.59
C GLU A 25 19.29 3.99 18.48
N ILE A 26 17.98 3.74 18.26
CA ILE A 26 17.42 2.47 17.87
C ILE A 26 16.80 2.67 16.48
N ARG A 27 17.11 1.80 15.52
CA ARG A 27 16.55 1.90 14.18
C ARG A 27 15.48 0.83 13.93
N VAL A 28 14.35 1.25 13.39
CA VAL A 28 13.36 0.33 12.84
C VAL A 28 13.85 -0.20 11.49
N THR A 29 13.72 -1.49 11.26
CA THR A 29 14.11 -2.12 9.98
C THR A 29 12.91 -2.32 9.07
N GLN A 30 13.16 -2.54 7.78
CA GLN A 30 12.11 -2.84 6.79
C GLN A 30 11.37 -4.16 7.08
N ASN A 31 12.02 -5.10 7.77
CA ASN A 31 11.42 -6.38 8.15
C ASN A 31 10.79 -6.30 9.56
N GLN A 32 10.32 -5.12 9.99
CA GLN A 32 9.60 -4.91 11.25
C GLN A 32 10.40 -5.28 12.50
N GLY A 33 11.73 -5.26 12.40
CA GLY A 33 12.66 -5.50 13.50
C GLY A 33 13.25 -4.21 14.06
N LEU A 34 14.09 -4.35 15.10
CA LEU A 34 14.84 -3.25 15.70
C LEU A 34 16.34 -3.52 15.56
N LEU A 35 17.09 -2.52 15.10
CA LEU A 35 18.53 -2.59 14.97
C LEU A 35 19.19 -1.79 16.10
N LEU A 36 19.99 -2.48 16.91
CA LEU A 36 20.81 -1.93 17.97
C LEU A 36 22.25 -1.79 17.45
N LYS A 37 22.76 -0.54 17.39
CA LYS A 37 24.07 -0.26 16.81
C LYS A 37 25.14 -0.09 17.89
N PHE A 38 26.38 -0.40 17.50
CA PHE A 38 27.58 -0.19 18.30
C PHE A 38 27.60 -0.97 19.63
N VAL A 39 26.95 -2.12 19.69
CA VAL A 39 27.03 -3.03 20.81
C VAL A 39 28.44 -3.60 20.90
N ARG A 40 29.08 -3.50 22.06
CA ARG A 40 30.41 -4.07 22.31
C ARG A 40 30.31 -5.57 22.54
N LEU A 41 31.33 -6.30 22.17
CA LEU A 41 31.35 -7.77 22.26
C LEU A 41 31.13 -8.27 23.71
N GLU A 42 31.75 -7.61 24.68
CA GLU A 42 31.58 -7.90 26.12
C GLU A 42 30.17 -7.66 26.64
N SER A 43 29.37 -6.84 25.93
CA SER A 43 28.01 -6.50 26.31
C SER A 43 26.96 -7.46 25.72
N LEU A 44 27.33 -8.38 24.84
CA LEU A 44 26.36 -9.26 24.16
C LEU A 44 25.62 -10.17 25.13
N ILE A 45 26.32 -10.79 26.10
CA ILE A 45 25.69 -11.72 27.06
C ILE A 45 24.68 -11.00 27.96
N PRO A 46 25.05 -9.88 28.67
CA PRO A 46 24.07 -9.18 29.50
C PRO A 46 22.93 -8.55 28.70
N LEU A 47 23.19 -8.05 27.47
CA LEU A 47 22.16 -7.54 26.57
C LEU A 47 21.20 -8.66 26.18
N TYR A 48 21.70 -9.84 25.76
CA TYR A 48 20.87 -10.98 25.44
C TYR A 48 19.98 -11.40 26.63
N ALA A 49 20.56 -11.49 27.85
CA ALA A 49 19.79 -11.82 29.05
C ALA A 49 18.65 -10.80 29.32
N GLY A 50 18.95 -9.50 29.14
CA GLY A 50 17.93 -8.44 29.24
C GLY A 50 16.82 -8.59 28.21
N LEU A 51 17.17 -8.84 26.95
CA LEU A 51 16.18 -9.06 25.86
C LEU A 51 15.38 -10.35 26.08
N ALA A 52 16.02 -11.43 26.53
CA ALA A 52 15.36 -12.70 26.83
C ALA A 52 14.30 -12.54 27.93
N SER A 53 14.59 -11.76 28.98
CA SER A 53 13.63 -11.47 30.05
C SER A 53 12.38 -10.73 29.57
N LEU A 54 12.45 -10.07 28.40
CA LEU A 54 11.34 -9.36 27.75
C LEU A 54 10.67 -10.19 26.63
N GLY A 55 11.13 -11.44 26.38
CA GLY A 55 10.70 -12.25 25.25
C GLY A 55 11.03 -11.58 23.91
N LEU A 56 12.26 -11.05 23.78
CA LEU A 56 12.77 -10.38 22.57
C LEU A 56 14.09 -10.99 22.10
N ALA A 57 14.41 -12.20 22.52
CA ALA A 57 15.65 -12.90 22.17
C ALA A 57 15.43 -14.24 21.47
N ASP A 58 14.21 -14.46 20.96
CA ASP A 58 13.89 -15.67 20.21
C ASP A 58 14.72 -15.76 18.93
N ALA A 59 15.05 -16.98 18.51
CA ALA A 59 15.77 -17.24 17.27
C ALA A 59 14.91 -16.89 16.03
N GLY A 60 15.55 -16.77 14.87
CA GLY A 60 14.86 -16.62 13.59
C GLY A 60 14.86 -15.21 12.99
N PHE A 61 15.52 -14.23 13.62
CA PHE A 61 15.64 -12.89 13.05
C PHE A 61 16.18 -12.93 11.60
N ASP A 62 15.50 -12.22 10.71
CA ASP A 62 15.83 -12.13 9.28
C ASP A 62 15.93 -13.50 8.58
N SER A 63 15.20 -14.50 9.08
CA SER A 63 15.11 -15.84 8.50
C SER A 63 13.74 -16.10 7.88
N VAL A 64 13.51 -17.31 7.41
CA VAL A 64 12.21 -17.77 6.94
C VAL A 64 11.11 -17.69 8.02
N ALA A 65 11.51 -17.78 9.30
CA ALA A 65 10.61 -17.66 10.45
C ALA A 65 10.28 -16.20 10.83
N ASP A 66 10.89 -15.20 10.19
CA ASP A 66 10.64 -13.78 10.42
C ASP A 66 9.69 -13.24 9.32
N VAL A 67 8.41 -13.56 9.44
CA VAL A 67 7.40 -13.21 8.43
C VAL A 67 7.03 -11.73 8.52
N THR A 68 7.29 -10.98 7.46
CA THR A 68 6.88 -9.58 7.37
C THR A 68 5.41 -9.49 6.96
N THR A 69 4.60 -8.75 7.71
CA THR A 69 3.17 -8.61 7.44
C THR A 69 2.67 -7.16 7.60
N CYS A 70 1.62 -6.79 6.87
CA CYS A 70 0.86 -5.57 7.18
C CYS A 70 -0.25 -5.91 8.20
N PRO A 71 -0.92 -4.91 8.83
CA PRO A 71 -1.96 -5.18 9.82
C PRO A 71 -3.19 -5.93 9.27
N GLY A 72 -3.42 -5.94 7.96
CA GLY A 72 -4.58 -6.61 7.37
C GLY A 72 -5.91 -6.12 7.94
N THR A 73 -6.89 -7.02 8.10
CA THR A 73 -8.20 -6.69 8.67
C THR A 73 -8.18 -6.41 10.17
N ASP A 74 -7.03 -6.50 10.82
CA ASP A 74 -6.91 -6.15 12.24
C ASP A 74 -7.22 -4.66 12.45
N THR A 75 -6.61 -3.77 11.67
CA THR A 75 -6.88 -2.33 11.76
C THR A 75 -7.16 -1.67 10.41
N CYS A 76 -6.87 -2.31 9.27
CA CYS A 76 -6.99 -1.72 7.94
C CYS A 76 -8.34 -2.03 7.28
N ASN A 77 -9.15 -1.01 7.06
CA ASN A 77 -10.46 -1.14 6.38
C ASN A 77 -10.37 -1.54 4.88
N LEU A 78 -9.17 -1.49 4.26
CA LEU A 78 -8.91 -2.05 2.93
C LEU A 78 -8.45 -3.50 2.98
N GLY A 79 -8.21 -4.04 4.18
CA GLY A 79 -7.84 -5.44 4.38
C GLY A 79 -8.97 -6.37 3.90
N ILE A 80 -8.57 -7.46 3.24
CA ILE A 80 -9.49 -8.53 2.82
C ILE A 80 -9.28 -9.76 3.69
N SER A 81 -8.07 -9.99 4.20
CA SER A 81 -7.76 -11.08 5.13
C SER A 81 -6.92 -10.60 6.30
N ASN A 82 -7.01 -11.34 7.41
CA ASN A 82 -6.21 -11.09 8.60
C ASN A 82 -4.79 -11.59 8.40
N SER A 83 -3.93 -10.71 7.92
CA SER A 83 -2.53 -11.04 7.63
C SER A 83 -1.68 -11.22 8.87
N THR A 84 -2.01 -10.55 9.99
CA THR A 84 -1.29 -10.70 11.27
C THR A 84 -1.50 -12.08 11.88
N GLU A 85 -2.73 -12.57 11.94
CA GLU A 85 -3.00 -13.91 12.42
C GLU A 85 -2.45 -14.99 11.46
N LEU A 86 -2.56 -14.77 10.15
CA LEU A 86 -1.96 -15.67 9.17
C LEU A 86 -0.44 -15.75 9.34
N SER A 87 0.28 -14.62 9.54
CA SER A 87 1.72 -14.64 9.75
C SER A 87 2.10 -15.45 10.98
N ARG A 88 1.39 -15.25 12.10
CA ARG A 88 1.63 -16.00 13.34
C ARG A 88 1.49 -17.50 13.14
N VAL A 89 0.47 -17.93 12.41
CA VAL A 89 0.26 -19.36 12.13
C VAL A 89 1.34 -19.92 11.22
N LEU A 90 1.79 -19.16 10.20
CA LEU A 90 2.90 -19.60 9.33
C LEU A 90 4.24 -19.65 10.08
N GLU A 91 4.53 -18.67 10.94
CA GLU A 91 5.70 -18.70 11.81
C GLU A 91 5.71 -19.94 12.73
N ASN A 92 4.57 -20.27 13.35
CA ASN A 92 4.44 -21.47 14.19
C ASN A 92 4.70 -22.75 13.39
N VAL A 93 4.17 -22.87 12.17
CA VAL A 93 4.47 -24.03 11.30
C VAL A 93 5.98 -24.16 11.07
N ILE A 94 6.68 -23.06 10.81
CA ILE A 94 8.12 -23.07 10.57
C ILE A 94 8.87 -23.46 11.85
N LEU A 95 8.52 -22.87 12.98
CA LEU A 95 9.19 -23.12 14.25
C LEU A 95 8.99 -24.54 14.77
N GLU A 96 7.82 -25.15 14.51
CA GLU A 96 7.46 -26.47 15.01
C GLU A 96 7.83 -27.62 14.05
N GLU A 97 7.78 -27.37 12.75
CA GLU A 97 7.90 -28.44 11.74
C GLU A 97 9.18 -28.33 10.89
N TYR A 98 9.87 -27.17 10.88
CA TYR A 98 11.05 -26.89 10.05
C TYR A 98 12.17 -26.24 10.90
N GLU A 99 12.53 -26.87 12.01
CA GLU A 99 13.56 -26.35 12.93
C GLU A 99 14.91 -26.07 12.26
N ASP A 100 15.29 -26.85 11.25
CA ASP A 100 16.50 -26.69 10.45
C ASP A 100 16.48 -25.42 9.58
N LEU A 101 15.30 -24.92 9.22
CA LEU A 101 15.13 -23.71 8.43
C LEU A 101 15.05 -22.42 9.29
N VAL A 102 14.91 -22.52 10.62
CA VAL A 102 14.76 -21.34 11.51
C VAL A 102 15.90 -20.33 11.33
N TYR A 103 17.09 -20.79 10.93
CA TYR A 103 18.24 -19.93 10.65
C TYR A 103 18.47 -19.65 9.15
N ASN A 104 17.62 -20.20 8.27
CA ASN A 104 17.70 -19.94 6.83
C ASN A 104 17.33 -18.50 6.53
N ARG A 105 18.26 -17.75 5.93
CA ARG A 105 18.08 -16.33 5.56
C ARG A 105 17.82 -16.11 4.07
N ASP A 106 17.84 -17.18 3.29
CA ASP A 106 17.69 -17.08 1.84
C ASP A 106 16.23 -17.05 1.41
N ILE A 107 15.33 -17.60 2.23
CA ILE A 107 13.88 -17.57 1.97
C ILE A 107 13.23 -16.45 2.81
N LYS A 108 12.47 -15.59 2.16
CA LYS A 108 11.66 -14.56 2.82
C LYS A 108 10.19 -14.78 2.53
N ILE A 109 9.39 -14.80 3.59
CA ILE A 109 7.93 -14.89 3.53
C ILE A 109 7.35 -13.52 3.88
N LYS A 110 6.43 -13.01 3.04
CA LYS A 110 5.80 -11.72 3.27
C LYS A 110 4.32 -11.78 2.94
N ILE A 111 3.51 -11.13 3.78
CA ILE A 111 2.05 -11.19 3.71
C ILE A 111 1.47 -9.78 3.65
N SER A 112 0.45 -9.59 2.84
CA SER A 112 -0.38 -8.38 2.86
C SER A 112 -1.85 -8.75 2.98
N GLY A 113 -2.63 -8.01 3.76
CA GLY A 113 -4.07 -8.23 3.90
C GLY A 113 -4.88 -7.94 2.62
N CYS A 114 -4.28 -7.31 1.62
CA CYS A 114 -4.87 -7.03 0.30
C CYS A 114 -3.78 -6.88 -0.78
N MET A 115 -4.19 -6.59 -2.01
CA MET A 115 -3.29 -6.45 -3.14
C MET A 115 -2.38 -5.19 -3.12
N ASN A 116 -2.59 -4.26 -2.19
CA ASN A 116 -1.82 -2.99 -2.12
C ASN A 116 -0.34 -3.18 -1.71
N SER A 117 0.05 -4.39 -1.29
CA SER A 117 1.45 -4.75 -1.02
C SER A 117 2.14 -4.01 0.14
N CYS A 118 1.40 -3.50 1.12
CA CYS A 118 1.97 -2.84 2.29
C CYS A 118 2.92 -3.76 3.09
N GLY A 119 2.65 -5.08 3.15
CA GLY A 119 3.54 -6.12 3.68
C GLY A 119 4.59 -6.61 2.68
N GLN A 120 4.71 -5.98 1.50
CA GLN A 120 5.73 -6.28 0.48
C GLN A 120 5.68 -7.71 -0.08
N HIS A 121 4.51 -8.34 -0.12
CA HIS A 121 4.34 -9.73 -0.61
C HIS A 121 4.89 -9.93 -2.03
N GLY A 122 4.86 -8.89 -2.87
CA GLY A 122 5.42 -8.93 -4.22
C GLY A 122 6.94 -8.96 -4.29
N LEU A 123 7.65 -8.77 -3.16
CA LEU A 123 9.11 -8.78 -3.04
C LEU A 123 9.59 -9.95 -2.16
N ALA A 124 8.84 -11.03 -2.10
CA ALA A 124 9.13 -12.19 -1.29
C ALA A 124 9.41 -13.43 -2.15
N HIS A 125 10.21 -14.35 -1.62
CA HIS A 125 10.37 -15.68 -2.20
C HIS A 125 9.05 -16.44 -2.17
N ILE A 126 8.32 -16.34 -1.04
CA ILE A 126 6.97 -16.86 -0.86
C ILE A 126 6.10 -15.70 -0.37
N GLY A 127 5.19 -15.24 -1.21
CA GLY A 127 4.32 -14.11 -0.94
C GLY A 127 2.85 -14.51 -0.83
N PHE A 128 2.12 -13.85 0.07
CA PHE A 128 0.66 -14.01 0.16
C PHE A 128 -0.01 -12.64 0.19
N HIS A 129 -1.13 -12.49 -0.52
CA HIS A 129 -2.00 -11.34 -0.28
C HIS A 129 -3.46 -11.71 -0.19
N GLY A 130 -4.16 -11.02 0.70
CA GLY A 130 -5.58 -11.19 0.94
C GLY A 130 -6.41 -11.02 -0.32
N SER A 131 -7.40 -11.87 -0.44
CA SER A 131 -8.35 -11.94 -1.54
C SER A 131 -9.63 -12.64 -1.07
N SER A 132 -10.59 -12.80 -1.96
CA SER A 132 -11.79 -13.60 -1.73
C SER A 132 -12.11 -14.51 -2.90
N LEU A 133 -12.86 -15.56 -2.62
CA LEU A 133 -13.44 -16.49 -3.60
C LEU A 133 -14.97 -16.53 -3.40
N LYS A 134 -15.69 -16.93 -4.42
CA LYS A 134 -17.13 -17.24 -4.33
C LYS A 134 -17.33 -18.73 -4.51
N ALA A 135 -17.95 -19.37 -3.54
CA ALA A 135 -18.30 -20.78 -3.61
C ALA A 135 -19.59 -21.06 -2.83
N ASN A 136 -20.43 -21.93 -3.36
CA ASN A 136 -21.70 -22.36 -2.74
C ASN A 136 -22.60 -21.18 -2.28
N GLY A 137 -22.62 -20.08 -3.06
CA GLY A 137 -23.40 -18.88 -2.73
C GLY A 137 -22.85 -18.01 -1.60
N LYS A 138 -21.69 -18.36 -1.04
CA LYS A 138 -21.00 -17.63 0.02
C LYS A 138 -19.68 -17.04 -0.46
N VAL A 139 -19.15 -16.07 0.30
CA VAL A 139 -17.80 -15.54 0.11
C VAL A 139 -16.84 -16.33 1.02
N VAL A 140 -15.72 -16.76 0.45
CA VAL A 140 -14.65 -17.48 1.16
C VAL A 140 -13.46 -16.56 1.29
N PRO A 141 -12.90 -16.34 2.48
CA PRO A 141 -11.62 -15.63 2.63
C PRO A 141 -10.53 -16.43 1.93
N ALA A 142 -9.70 -15.76 1.15
CA ALA A 142 -8.69 -16.39 0.34
C ALA A 142 -7.38 -15.61 0.34
N VAL A 143 -6.30 -16.28 -0.04
CA VAL A 143 -5.03 -15.65 -0.32
C VAL A 143 -4.56 -15.97 -1.73
N GLN A 144 -4.00 -14.98 -2.40
CA GLN A 144 -3.24 -15.17 -3.62
C GLN A 144 -1.82 -15.57 -3.23
N VAL A 145 -1.37 -16.70 -3.72
CA VAL A 145 0.01 -17.19 -3.56
C VAL A 145 0.88 -16.59 -4.66
N LEU A 146 2.03 -16.06 -4.28
CA LEU A 146 3.06 -15.56 -5.19
C LEU A 146 4.39 -16.23 -4.85
N LEU A 147 5.19 -16.57 -5.86
CA LEU A 147 6.50 -17.19 -5.69
C LEU A 147 7.58 -16.48 -6.53
N GLY A 148 8.82 -16.65 -6.14
CA GLY A 148 9.99 -16.31 -6.93
C GLY A 148 10.38 -14.83 -6.95
N GLY A 149 9.87 -14.02 -6.02
CA GLY A 149 10.27 -12.61 -5.87
C GLY A 149 11.46 -12.40 -4.94
N GLY A 150 11.81 -11.14 -4.72
CA GLY A 150 12.88 -10.74 -3.82
C GLY A 150 14.23 -10.58 -4.51
N ILE A 151 15.31 -10.80 -3.78
CA ILE A 151 16.67 -10.62 -4.26
C ILE A 151 17.08 -11.87 -5.07
N VAL A 152 17.65 -11.66 -6.25
CA VAL A 152 18.09 -12.72 -7.18
C VAL A 152 19.61 -12.74 -7.39
N GLY A 153 20.38 -12.04 -6.56
CA GLY A 153 21.85 -11.91 -6.63
C GLY A 153 22.30 -10.59 -7.23
N ASP A 154 23.59 -10.25 -7.06
CA ASP A 154 24.28 -9.06 -7.61
C ASP A 154 23.56 -7.71 -7.42
N GLY A 155 22.74 -7.59 -6.34
CA GLY A 155 21.93 -6.43 -6.07
C GLY A 155 20.67 -6.30 -6.94
N ALA A 156 20.40 -7.27 -7.82
CA ALA A 156 19.18 -7.34 -8.59
C ALA A 156 18.03 -7.91 -7.77
N GLY A 157 16.83 -7.46 -8.07
CA GLY A 157 15.59 -7.95 -7.46
C GLY A 157 14.49 -8.08 -8.50
N ARG A 158 13.48 -8.87 -8.21
CA ARG A 158 12.31 -9.05 -9.07
C ARG A 158 11.02 -9.14 -8.26
N ALA A 159 9.92 -8.84 -8.92
CA ALA A 159 8.58 -9.06 -8.38
C ALA A 159 8.21 -10.55 -8.49
N ALA A 160 7.56 -11.06 -7.44
CA ALA A 160 7.03 -12.42 -7.40
C ALA A 160 5.89 -12.61 -8.43
N GLU A 161 5.80 -13.80 -9.00
CA GLU A 161 4.74 -14.16 -9.92
C GLU A 161 3.52 -14.71 -9.17
N LYS A 162 2.33 -14.31 -9.60
CA LYS A 162 1.08 -14.86 -9.07
C LYS A 162 0.92 -16.30 -9.56
N ILE A 163 0.84 -17.26 -8.62
CA ILE A 163 0.70 -18.67 -8.91
C ILE A 163 -0.78 -19.06 -8.88
N ILE A 164 -1.40 -19.05 -7.71
CA ILE A 164 -2.75 -19.54 -7.53
C ILE A 164 -3.44 -18.85 -6.35
N LYS A 165 -4.76 -18.83 -6.35
CA LYS A 165 -5.56 -18.36 -5.22
C LYS A 165 -6.14 -19.58 -4.49
N VAL A 166 -5.98 -19.58 -3.15
CA VAL A 166 -6.48 -20.66 -2.28
C VAL A 166 -7.29 -20.08 -1.13
N PRO A 167 -8.20 -20.85 -0.50
CA PRO A 167 -8.83 -20.46 0.76
C PRO A 167 -7.77 -20.06 1.81
N SER A 168 -8.02 -19.01 2.58
CA SER A 168 -7.05 -18.43 3.54
C SER A 168 -6.54 -19.48 4.55
N LYS A 169 -7.42 -20.34 5.06
CA LYS A 169 -7.06 -21.43 5.99
C LYS A 169 -6.12 -22.46 5.42
N ARG A 170 -6.03 -22.59 4.09
CA ARG A 170 -5.15 -23.54 3.39
C ARG A 170 -3.76 -22.98 3.12
N ALA A 171 -3.47 -21.74 3.49
CA ALA A 171 -2.14 -21.15 3.32
C ALA A 171 -1.03 -21.94 4.05
N THR A 172 -1.34 -22.54 5.19
CA THR A 172 -0.41 -23.42 5.92
C THR A 172 -0.06 -24.71 5.15
N ILE A 173 -1.05 -25.25 4.43
CA ILE A 173 -0.84 -26.41 3.57
C ILE A 173 0.03 -26.02 2.37
N VAL A 174 -0.24 -24.87 1.78
CA VAL A 174 0.60 -24.33 0.69
C VAL A 174 2.05 -24.16 1.14
N LEU A 175 2.26 -23.58 2.34
CA LEU A 175 3.61 -23.39 2.88
C LEU A 175 4.36 -24.73 2.99
N ARG A 176 3.73 -25.74 3.60
CA ARG A 176 4.31 -27.08 3.74
C ARG A 176 4.66 -27.68 2.38
N ILE A 177 3.71 -27.70 1.44
CA ILE A 177 3.95 -28.27 0.12
C ILE A 177 5.12 -27.58 -0.59
N VAL A 178 5.23 -26.25 -0.50
CA VAL A 178 6.31 -25.50 -1.17
C VAL A 178 7.66 -25.74 -0.50
N LEU A 179 7.71 -25.81 0.83
CA LEU A 179 8.96 -26.04 1.57
C LEU A 179 9.42 -27.50 1.44
N ASP A 180 8.49 -28.47 1.53
CA ASP A 180 8.78 -29.90 1.35
C ASP A 180 9.29 -30.18 -0.06
N ASP A 181 8.62 -29.63 -1.07
CA ASP A 181 9.00 -29.79 -2.46
C ASP A 181 10.39 -29.19 -2.75
N TYR A 182 10.68 -28.00 -2.19
CA TYR A 182 12.02 -27.40 -2.26
C TYR A 182 13.06 -28.26 -1.57
N HIS A 183 12.77 -28.75 -0.36
CA HIS A 183 13.68 -29.59 0.41
C HIS A 183 14.02 -30.91 -0.31
N GLU A 184 13.01 -31.54 -0.90
CA GLU A 184 13.15 -32.84 -1.56
C GLU A 184 13.79 -32.76 -2.95
N ASN A 185 13.53 -31.68 -3.70
CA ASN A 185 13.83 -31.59 -5.12
C ASN A 185 14.88 -30.53 -5.50
N SER A 186 15.36 -29.72 -4.54
CA SER A 186 16.45 -28.77 -4.82
C SER A 186 17.81 -29.49 -4.96
N GLY A 187 18.69 -28.91 -5.79
CA GLY A 187 20.07 -29.35 -5.93
C GLY A 187 20.93 -28.92 -4.74
N PRO A 188 22.11 -29.52 -4.54
CA PRO A 188 23.03 -29.13 -3.47
C PRO A 188 23.43 -27.64 -3.58
N GLY A 189 23.03 -26.84 -2.59
CA GLY A 189 23.29 -25.38 -2.53
C GLY A 189 22.45 -24.52 -3.45
N GLU A 190 21.42 -25.10 -4.09
CA GLU A 190 20.50 -24.36 -4.94
C GLU A 190 19.59 -23.45 -4.08
N LEU A 191 19.59 -22.16 -4.34
CA LEU A 191 18.74 -21.20 -3.64
C LEU A 191 17.29 -21.31 -4.12
N PHE A 192 16.33 -20.89 -3.27
CA PHE A 192 14.90 -21.02 -3.57
C PHE A 192 14.50 -20.38 -4.92
N ASN A 193 15.03 -19.21 -5.26
CA ASN A 193 14.69 -18.57 -6.53
C ASN A 193 15.32 -19.27 -7.74
N GLU A 194 16.48 -19.92 -7.59
CA GLU A 194 17.09 -20.75 -8.64
C GLU A 194 16.26 -22.00 -8.87
N TYR A 195 15.81 -22.63 -7.77
CA TYR A 195 14.89 -23.75 -7.80
C TYR A 195 13.55 -23.38 -8.48
N TYR A 196 12.96 -22.23 -8.08
CA TYR A 196 11.75 -21.71 -8.70
C TYR A 196 11.92 -21.50 -10.20
N ASP A 197 13.03 -20.92 -10.65
CA ASP A 197 13.31 -20.67 -12.06
C ASP A 197 13.49 -21.95 -12.85
N ARG A 198 14.15 -22.96 -12.26
CA ARG A 198 14.35 -24.26 -12.89
C ARG A 198 13.06 -25.04 -13.06
N GLN A 199 12.18 -25.02 -12.06
CA GLN A 199 10.89 -25.71 -12.13
C GLN A 199 9.87 -24.94 -12.98
N GLY A 200 9.84 -23.62 -12.86
CA GLY A 200 8.94 -22.75 -13.58
C GLY A 200 7.56 -22.62 -12.93
N LYS A 201 6.90 -21.52 -13.27
CA LYS A 201 5.57 -21.16 -12.73
C LYS A 201 4.51 -22.23 -12.88
N ASP A 202 4.45 -22.87 -14.05
CA ASP A 202 3.42 -23.88 -14.35
C ASP A 202 3.55 -25.13 -13.48
N TYR A 203 4.78 -25.50 -13.11
CA TYR A 203 5.05 -26.57 -12.15
C TYR A 203 4.36 -26.27 -10.81
N PHE A 204 4.64 -25.11 -10.22
CA PHE A 204 4.04 -24.72 -8.93
C PHE A 204 2.53 -24.53 -9.02
N TYR A 205 2.01 -24.07 -10.17
CA TYR A 205 0.58 -24.02 -10.38
C TYR A 205 -0.06 -25.42 -10.33
N GLN A 206 0.52 -26.42 -10.99
CA GLN A 206 0.01 -27.79 -10.95
C GLN A 206 0.16 -28.43 -9.57
N LEU A 207 1.28 -28.18 -8.90
CA LEU A 207 1.57 -28.66 -7.55
C LEU A 207 0.51 -28.18 -6.54
N LEU A 208 0.13 -26.91 -6.61
CA LEU A 208 -0.80 -26.27 -5.67
C LEU A 208 -2.27 -26.34 -6.10
N LYS A 209 -2.56 -26.72 -7.34
CA LYS A 209 -3.92 -26.76 -7.89
C LYS A 209 -4.91 -27.60 -7.07
N PRO A 210 -4.54 -28.77 -6.50
CA PRO A 210 -5.46 -29.54 -5.65
C PRO A 210 -5.91 -28.78 -4.41
N ILE A 211 -5.09 -27.87 -3.88
CA ILE A 211 -5.41 -27.08 -2.68
C ILE A 211 -6.43 -25.97 -2.97
N ALA A 212 -6.50 -25.54 -4.23
CA ALA A 212 -7.45 -24.53 -4.69
C ALA A 212 -8.84 -25.11 -5.05
N ASP A 213 -9.04 -26.41 -4.94
CA ASP A 213 -10.31 -27.05 -5.29
C ASP A 213 -11.45 -26.61 -4.35
N ASN A 214 -12.42 -25.91 -4.92
CA ASN A 214 -13.58 -25.42 -4.18
C ASN A 214 -14.60 -26.55 -3.87
N SER A 215 -14.50 -27.71 -4.49
CA SER A 215 -15.38 -28.85 -4.19
C SER A 215 -15.07 -29.49 -2.83
N THR A 216 -13.88 -29.24 -2.28
CA THR A 216 -13.38 -29.77 -1.00
C THR A 216 -13.48 -28.78 0.15
N LEU A 217 -14.24 -27.68 0.00
CA LEU A 217 -14.41 -26.68 1.05
C LEU A 217 -15.14 -27.24 2.26
N THR A 218 -14.63 -26.92 3.45
CA THR A 218 -15.21 -27.23 4.74
C THR A 218 -15.74 -25.96 5.40
N ASP A 219 -16.50 -26.09 6.48
CA ASP A 219 -17.04 -24.91 7.21
C ASP A 219 -15.94 -23.98 7.72
N THR A 220 -14.76 -24.49 8.03
CA THR A 220 -13.61 -23.70 8.48
C THR A 220 -13.03 -22.82 7.38
N ASP A 221 -13.17 -23.21 6.09
CA ASP A 221 -12.69 -22.41 4.97
C ASP A 221 -13.49 -21.09 4.77
N TYR A 222 -14.71 -21.01 5.36
CA TYR A 222 -15.55 -19.80 5.31
C TYR A 222 -15.26 -18.79 6.42
N VAL A 223 -14.29 -19.07 7.29
CA VAL A 223 -13.90 -18.22 8.41
C VAL A 223 -12.47 -17.78 8.24
N ASP A 224 -12.17 -16.48 8.37
CA ASP A 224 -10.79 -16.01 8.27
C ASP A 224 -10.00 -16.29 9.56
N TRP A 225 -8.70 -16.12 9.52
CA TRP A 225 -7.81 -16.25 10.66
C TRP A 225 -8.17 -15.23 11.75
N GLY A 226 -8.12 -15.64 13.02
CA GLY A 226 -8.45 -14.78 14.16
C GLY A 226 -9.94 -14.46 14.35
N HIS A 227 -10.83 -15.02 13.52
CA HIS A 227 -12.27 -14.84 13.59
C HIS A 227 -12.99 -16.16 13.83
N GLU A 228 -14.18 -16.08 14.43
CA GLU A 228 -15.10 -17.22 14.63
C GLU A 228 -16.33 -17.10 13.71
N GLU A 229 -16.61 -15.91 13.18
CA GLU A 229 -17.77 -15.63 12.37
C GLU A 229 -17.49 -15.90 10.87
N LEU A 230 -18.57 -16.16 10.13
CA LEU A 230 -18.49 -16.31 8.67
C LEU A 230 -17.92 -15.04 8.04
N PHE A 231 -16.98 -15.24 7.14
CA PHE A 231 -16.30 -14.14 6.45
C PHE A 231 -17.28 -13.29 5.64
N GLN A 232 -17.19 -11.99 5.85
CA GLN A 232 -17.89 -10.97 5.07
C GLN A 232 -16.87 -9.95 4.58
N THR A 233 -16.93 -9.62 3.30
CA THR A 233 -16.14 -8.50 2.77
C THR A 233 -16.74 -7.19 3.25
N ALA A 234 -16.07 -6.52 4.16
CA ALA A 234 -16.40 -5.14 4.51
C ALA A 234 -15.71 -4.21 3.49
N ILE A 235 -16.49 -3.29 2.89
CA ILE A 235 -15.93 -2.21 2.10
C ILE A 235 -15.85 -1.00 3.04
N GLY A 236 -14.66 -0.59 3.40
CA GLY A 236 -14.42 0.51 4.33
C GLY A 236 -13.29 1.43 3.84
N VAL A 237 -13.10 2.54 4.54
CA VAL A 237 -12.00 3.48 4.32
C VAL A 237 -10.74 2.90 4.98
N GLY A 238 -9.65 2.68 4.21
CA GLY A 238 -8.43 2.06 4.72
C GLY A 238 -7.56 2.98 5.57
N GLU A 239 -6.58 2.42 6.26
CA GLU A 239 -5.61 3.18 7.07
C GLU A 239 -4.84 4.23 6.27
N CYS A 240 -4.47 3.91 5.02
CA CYS A 240 -3.90 4.88 4.10
C CYS A 240 -4.92 5.93 3.63
N ALA A 241 -6.21 5.72 3.89
CA ALA A 241 -7.32 6.62 3.67
C ALA A 241 -7.97 7.04 5.00
N GLY A 242 -7.27 6.91 6.11
CA GLY A 242 -7.70 7.32 7.46
C GLY A 242 -7.95 8.81 7.65
N VAL A 243 -7.76 9.54 6.58
CA VAL A 243 -8.48 10.77 6.25
C VAL A 243 -9.42 10.37 5.12
N MET A 244 -10.73 10.58 5.24
CA MET A 244 -11.54 10.81 4.04
C MET A 244 -10.79 11.91 3.30
N ILE A 245 -10.00 11.53 2.28
CA ILE A 245 -9.46 12.53 1.37
C ILE A 245 -10.70 13.05 0.68
N ASP A 246 -11.17 14.19 1.15
CA ASP A 246 -12.07 14.99 0.38
C ASP A 246 -11.29 15.35 -0.88
N LEU A 247 -11.45 14.52 -1.93
CA LEU A 247 -10.76 14.69 -3.20
C LEU A 247 -11.04 16.09 -3.77
N VAL A 248 -12.20 16.64 -3.47
CA VAL A 248 -12.58 18.00 -3.85
C VAL A 248 -11.77 19.02 -3.06
N ALA A 249 -11.63 18.84 -1.73
CA ALA A 249 -10.76 19.68 -0.90
C ALA A 249 -9.31 19.61 -1.33
N THR A 250 -8.81 18.41 -1.62
CA THR A 250 -7.43 18.20 -2.09
C THR A 250 -7.19 18.92 -3.42
N LEU A 251 -8.10 18.79 -4.38
CA LEU A 251 -8.02 19.50 -5.67
C LEU A 251 -8.07 21.02 -5.49
N LEU A 252 -8.85 21.53 -4.52
CA LEU A 252 -8.89 22.95 -4.23
C LEU A 252 -7.60 23.45 -3.58
N LEU A 253 -6.98 22.67 -2.68
CA LEU A 253 -5.67 22.98 -2.11
C LEU A 253 -4.58 23.03 -3.20
N GLU A 254 -4.53 22.03 -4.08
CA GLU A 254 -3.63 22.03 -5.23
C GLU A 254 -3.86 23.22 -6.17
N THR A 255 -5.13 23.63 -6.33
CA THR A 255 -5.50 24.79 -7.13
C THR A 255 -4.99 26.08 -6.49
N GLU A 256 -5.05 26.19 -5.16
CA GLU A 256 -4.48 27.34 -4.42
C GLU A 256 -2.96 27.44 -4.57
N GLU A 257 -2.24 26.32 -4.54
CA GLU A 257 -0.82 26.31 -4.80
C GLU A 257 -0.49 26.80 -6.21
N LYS A 258 -1.21 26.30 -7.23
CA LYS A 258 -1.04 26.75 -8.63
C LYS A 258 -1.32 28.25 -8.76
N HIS A 259 -2.35 28.75 -8.07
CA HIS A 259 -2.68 30.17 -8.04
C HIS A 259 -1.57 31.00 -7.37
N LYS A 260 -0.95 30.50 -6.31
CA LYS A 260 0.21 31.13 -5.69
C LYS A 260 1.38 31.21 -6.66
N TRP A 261 1.67 30.10 -7.37
CA TRP A 261 2.72 30.07 -8.39
C TRP A 261 2.43 31.02 -9.56
N ALA A 262 1.18 31.13 -9.99
CA ALA A 262 0.81 32.09 -11.03
C ALA A 262 1.12 33.54 -10.61
N LYS A 263 0.78 33.92 -9.36
CA LYS A 263 1.09 35.25 -8.80
C LYS A 263 2.59 35.51 -8.66
N GLU A 264 3.32 34.49 -8.23
CA GLU A 264 4.78 34.59 -8.06
C GLU A 264 5.48 34.73 -9.40
N SER A 265 5.11 33.92 -10.39
CA SER A 265 5.65 34.01 -11.76
C SER A 265 5.37 35.38 -12.38
N PHE A 266 4.15 35.92 -12.18
CA PHE A 266 3.82 37.27 -12.65
C PHE A 266 4.70 38.34 -12.04
N ARG A 267 4.89 38.31 -10.69
CA ARG A 267 5.74 39.27 -9.98
C ARG A 267 7.20 39.23 -10.43
N ASN A 268 7.65 38.05 -10.86
CA ASN A 268 9.02 37.82 -11.35
C ASN A 268 9.20 38.16 -12.85
N GLY A 269 8.14 38.62 -13.54
CA GLY A 269 8.16 38.92 -14.97
C GLY A 269 8.12 37.68 -15.86
N ALA A 270 7.89 36.47 -15.29
CA ALA A 270 7.74 35.21 -16.02
C ALA A 270 6.29 35.06 -16.52
N TYR A 271 5.91 35.87 -17.49
CA TYR A 271 4.51 35.98 -17.93
C TYR A 271 3.97 34.68 -18.52
N ALA A 272 4.76 33.95 -19.31
CA ALA A 272 4.36 32.67 -19.88
C ALA A 272 4.04 31.64 -18.79
N ASP A 273 4.85 31.57 -17.74
CA ASP A 273 4.63 30.66 -16.60
C ASP A 273 3.40 31.07 -15.79
N SER A 274 3.21 32.38 -15.60
CA SER A 274 2.01 32.90 -14.93
C SER A 274 0.74 32.52 -15.67
N ILE A 275 0.72 32.63 -16.99
CA ILE A 275 -0.41 32.24 -17.85
C ILE A 275 -0.64 30.72 -17.75
N TYR A 276 0.41 29.91 -17.82
CA TYR A 276 0.29 28.46 -17.70
C TYR A 276 -0.27 28.03 -16.33
N HIS A 277 0.22 28.63 -15.24
CA HIS A 277 -0.31 28.34 -13.90
C HIS A 277 -1.75 28.83 -13.75
N SER A 278 -2.13 29.98 -14.33
CA SER A 278 -3.51 30.45 -14.33
C SER A 278 -4.45 29.51 -15.13
N TYR A 279 -4.00 29.01 -16.27
CA TYR A 279 -4.69 27.95 -17.01
C TYR A 279 -4.91 26.71 -16.14
N SER A 280 -3.88 26.30 -15.40
CA SER A 280 -3.94 25.14 -14.52
C SER A 280 -4.93 25.36 -13.35
N VAL A 281 -5.08 26.60 -12.87
CA VAL A 281 -6.10 26.99 -11.87
C VAL A 281 -7.51 26.76 -12.42
N PHE A 282 -7.81 27.25 -13.63
CA PHE A 282 -9.11 27.02 -14.25
C PHE A 282 -9.47 25.55 -14.34
N VAL A 283 -8.56 24.74 -14.90
CA VAL A 283 -8.82 23.31 -15.12
C VAL A 283 -8.99 22.55 -13.80
N SER A 284 -8.13 22.82 -12.80
CA SER A 284 -8.20 22.13 -11.51
C SER A 284 -9.42 22.52 -10.70
N ALA A 285 -9.79 23.80 -10.69
CA ALA A 285 -10.98 24.29 -10.00
C ALA A 285 -12.27 23.75 -10.64
N ALA A 286 -12.36 23.73 -11.97
CA ALA A 286 -13.47 23.13 -12.68
C ALA A 286 -13.61 21.63 -12.40
N LYS A 287 -12.48 20.89 -12.39
CA LYS A 287 -12.46 19.49 -12.04
C LYS A 287 -12.99 19.24 -10.61
N ALA A 288 -12.66 20.11 -9.66
CA ALA A 288 -13.14 20.00 -8.29
C ALA A 288 -14.69 20.08 -8.21
N LEU A 289 -15.32 21.04 -8.89
CA LEU A 289 -16.78 21.16 -8.92
C LEU A 289 -17.47 20.04 -9.71
N LEU A 290 -16.86 19.56 -10.81
CA LEU A 290 -17.37 18.40 -11.54
C LEU A 290 -17.39 17.16 -10.66
N LEU A 291 -16.30 16.92 -9.92
CA LEU A 291 -16.19 15.80 -9.01
C LEU A 291 -17.23 15.88 -7.88
N ASP A 292 -17.48 17.07 -7.35
CA ASP A 292 -18.50 17.30 -6.32
C ASP A 292 -19.92 16.95 -6.82
N LYS A 293 -20.16 17.10 -8.12
CA LYS A 293 -21.38 16.62 -8.80
C LYS A 293 -21.35 15.16 -9.25
N GLY A 294 -20.30 14.41 -8.91
CA GLY A 294 -20.13 13.01 -9.33
C GLY A 294 -19.71 12.83 -10.80
N VAL A 295 -19.32 13.91 -11.50
CA VAL A 295 -18.82 13.86 -12.88
C VAL A 295 -17.31 13.67 -12.86
N ASN A 296 -16.82 12.54 -13.37
CA ASN A 296 -15.41 12.18 -13.36
C ASN A 296 -14.77 12.35 -14.74
N SER A 297 -14.07 13.48 -14.94
CA SER A 297 -13.35 13.81 -16.16
C SER A 297 -11.83 13.80 -15.88
N SER A 298 -11.07 13.10 -16.73
CA SER A 298 -9.64 12.88 -16.54
C SER A 298 -8.73 13.67 -17.50
N THR A 299 -9.27 14.24 -18.58
CA THR A 299 -8.51 15.01 -19.55
C THR A 299 -8.91 16.49 -19.51
N HIS A 300 -7.96 17.41 -19.79
CA HIS A 300 -8.26 18.85 -19.80
C HIS A 300 -9.42 19.19 -20.75
N THR A 301 -9.42 18.63 -21.96
CA THR A 301 -10.49 18.82 -22.94
C THR A 301 -11.83 18.30 -22.43
N GLY A 302 -11.83 17.13 -21.76
CA GLY A 302 -13.03 16.56 -21.13
C GLY A 302 -13.55 17.46 -20.00
N ILE A 303 -12.68 17.93 -19.11
CA ILE A 303 -13.03 18.83 -18.01
C ILE A 303 -13.67 20.13 -18.53
N ILE A 304 -13.07 20.74 -19.54
CA ILE A 304 -13.59 21.99 -20.15
C ILE A 304 -14.98 21.77 -20.74
N ARG A 305 -15.14 20.72 -21.53
CA ARG A 305 -16.42 20.38 -22.15
C ARG A 305 -17.50 20.08 -21.09
N ASP A 306 -17.18 19.21 -20.16
CA ASP A 306 -18.15 18.75 -19.16
C ASP A 306 -18.52 19.89 -18.20
N PHE A 307 -17.59 20.82 -17.91
CA PHE A 307 -17.90 22.03 -17.14
C PHE A 307 -18.87 22.95 -17.88
N ASP A 308 -18.63 23.21 -19.15
CA ASP A 308 -19.56 23.98 -19.99
C ASP A 308 -20.96 23.32 -20.05
N GLU A 309 -21.03 22.00 -20.05
CA GLU A 309 -22.31 21.27 -20.08
C GLU A 309 -23.08 21.35 -18.75
N HIS A 310 -22.38 21.10 -17.63
CA HIS A 310 -23.01 20.94 -16.31
C HIS A 310 -23.23 22.25 -15.54
N PHE A 311 -22.59 23.35 -15.95
CA PHE A 311 -22.67 24.66 -15.28
C PHE A 311 -23.18 25.79 -16.17
N LYS A 312 -23.89 25.46 -17.26
CA LYS A 312 -24.47 26.44 -18.23
C LYS A 312 -25.39 27.47 -17.60
N GLU A 313 -26.19 27.10 -16.61
CA GLU A 313 -27.22 27.93 -16.01
C GLU A 313 -26.75 28.67 -14.75
N LYS A 314 -25.48 28.53 -14.37
CA LYS A 314 -24.92 29.18 -13.18
C LYS A 314 -24.03 30.36 -13.59
N ASP A 315 -23.86 31.32 -12.69
CA ASP A 315 -23.08 32.57 -12.86
C ASP A 315 -21.55 32.36 -13.15
N PHE A 316 -21.18 31.18 -13.65
CA PHE A 316 -19.82 30.90 -14.11
C PHE A 316 -19.55 31.35 -15.53
N HIS A 317 -20.60 31.58 -16.31
CA HIS A 317 -20.54 32.16 -17.65
C HIS A 317 -20.78 33.68 -17.56
N THR A 318 -19.76 34.43 -17.96
CA THR A 318 -19.89 35.85 -18.22
C THR A 318 -20.48 36.06 -19.64
N GLU A 319 -19.79 36.76 -20.52
CA GLU A 319 -20.18 36.94 -21.93
C GLU A 319 -19.72 35.78 -22.84
N SER A 320 -18.88 34.85 -22.35
CA SER A 320 -18.29 33.74 -23.12
C SER A 320 -18.39 32.42 -22.36
N SER A 321 -18.27 31.28 -23.07
CA SER A 321 -18.22 29.96 -22.45
C SER A 321 -16.96 29.79 -21.56
N PHE A 322 -17.02 28.85 -20.61
CA PHE A 322 -15.83 28.50 -19.81
C PHE A 322 -14.66 28.04 -20.72
N GLY A 323 -14.97 27.25 -21.76
CA GLY A 323 -13.99 26.84 -22.76
C GLY A 323 -13.36 28.02 -23.48
N ASP A 324 -14.14 29.04 -23.87
CA ASP A 324 -13.59 30.23 -24.49
C ASP A 324 -12.68 31.02 -23.58
N GLN A 325 -12.99 31.09 -22.29
CA GLN A 325 -12.19 31.76 -21.28
C GLN A 325 -10.87 31.02 -21.05
N VAL A 326 -10.94 29.70 -20.85
CA VAL A 326 -9.76 28.87 -20.58
C VAL A 326 -8.82 28.80 -21.79
N LEU A 327 -9.35 28.69 -22.99
CA LEU A 327 -8.56 28.56 -24.21
C LEU A 327 -7.98 29.89 -24.74
N GLN A 328 -8.11 31.01 -24.02
CA GLN A 328 -7.44 32.26 -24.33
C GLN A 328 -5.91 32.09 -24.36
N ILE A 329 -5.35 31.15 -23.56
CA ILE A 329 -3.92 30.81 -23.59
C ILE A 329 -3.41 30.42 -24.98
N ASN A 330 -4.25 29.87 -25.84
CA ASN A 330 -3.88 29.46 -27.20
C ASN A 330 -4.03 30.59 -28.24
N LYS A 331 -4.63 31.73 -27.85
CA LYS A 331 -5.02 32.81 -28.76
C LYS A 331 -4.19 34.08 -28.55
N ASN A 332 -3.42 34.15 -27.46
CA ASN A 332 -2.72 35.38 -27.07
C ASN A 332 -1.24 35.10 -26.82
N GLU A 333 -0.41 36.07 -27.15
CA GLU A 333 1.02 36.08 -26.83
C GLU A 333 1.23 36.34 -25.32
N PRO A 334 2.34 35.85 -24.72
CA PRO A 334 2.59 35.97 -23.28
C PRO A 334 3.09 37.37 -22.90
N THR A 335 2.25 38.36 -23.07
CA THR A 335 2.51 39.76 -22.69
C THR A 335 2.12 39.98 -21.21
N GLU A 336 2.69 41.04 -20.61
CA GLU A 336 2.33 41.45 -19.24
C GLU A 336 0.81 41.74 -19.10
N GLU A 337 0.25 42.45 -20.06
CA GLU A 337 -1.16 42.81 -20.08
C GLU A 337 -2.08 41.57 -20.12
N PHE A 338 -1.79 40.62 -21.01
CA PHE A 338 -2.56 39.38 -21.08
C PHE A 338 -2.35 38.52 -19.83
N ALA A 339 -1.13 38.40 -19.31
CA ALA A 339 -0.82 37.62 -18.12
C ALA A 339 -1.57 38.16 -16.90
N LEU A 340 -1.65 39.50 -16.74
CA LEU A 340 -2.40 40.13 -15.66
C LEU A 340 -3.90 39.83 -15.77
N ALA A 341 -4.48 40.10 -16.92
CA ALA A 341 -5.91 39.89 -17.15
C ALA A 341 -6.31 38.41 -16.95
N TYR A 342 -5.47 37.48 -17.41
CA TYR A 342 -5.73 36.05 -17.31
C TYR A 342 -5.57 35.53 -15.85
N LEU A 343 -4.62 36.09 -15.11
CA LEU A 343 -4.44 35.81 -13.67
C LEU A 343 -5.62 36.34 -12.84
N GLU A 344 -6.14 37.56 -13.16
CA GLU A 344 -7.29 38.15 -12.51
C GLU A 344 -8.55 37.29 -12.77
N ALA A 345 -8.75 36.86 -14.00
CA ALA A 345 -9.86 35.97 -14.38
C ALA A 345 -9.76 34.60 -13.64
N ALA A 346 -8.59 34.02 -13.54
CA ALA A 346 -8.38 32.78 -12.77
C ALA A 346 -8.62 32.97 -11.28
N THR A 347 -8.26 34.14 -10.73
CA THR A 347 -8.52 34.50 -9.32
C THR A 347 -10.01 34.62 -9.05
N GLU A 348 -10.73 35.25 -9.93
CA GLU A 348 -12.19 35.39 -9.82
C GLU A 348 -12.85 34.00 -9.91
N PHE A 349 -12.45 33.19 -10.87
CA PHE A 349 -12.99 31.84 -11.05
C PHE A 349 -12.81 30.95 -9.82
N ILE A 350 -11.60 30.85 -9.24
CA ILE A 350 -11.37 30.03 -8.03
C ILE A 350 -12.19 30.52 -6.84
N ASN A 351 -12.39 31.83 -6.69
CA ASN A 351 -13.22 32.38 -5.62
C ASN A 351 -14.69 31.99 -5.79
N ARG A 352 -15.22 32.02 -7.02
CA ARG A 352 -16.58 31.57 -7.33
C ARG A 352 -16.75 30.07 -7.07
N VAL A 353 -15.76 29.26 -7.44
CA VAL A 353 -15.76 27.79 -7.18
C VAL A 353 -15.83 27.51 -5.69
N LYS A 354 -15.07 28.24 -4.86
CA LYS A 354 -15.10 28.09 -3.40
C LYS A 354 -16.46 28.47 -2.81
N ALA A 355 -17.02 29.60 -3.22
CA ALA A 355 -18.34 30.06 -2.76
C ALA A 355 -19.45 29.07 -3.13
N GLU A 356 -19.42 28.51 -4.32
CA GLU A 356 -20.40 27.50 -4.75
C GLU A 356 -20.31 26.23 -3.88
N ARG A 357 -19.10 25.78 -3.57
CA ARG A 357 -18.91 24.62 -2.71
C ARG A 357 -19.40 24.84 -1.28
N GLU A 358 -19.14 26.00 -0.68
CA GLU A 358 -19.62 26.33 0.66
C GLU A 358 -21.14 26.25 0.73
N THR A 359 -21.82 26.65 -0.34
CA THR A 359 -23.28 26.57 -0.47
C THR A 359 -23.76 25.11 -0.52
N LEU A 360 -23.04 24.24 -1.22
CA LEU A 360 -23.36 22.81 -1.35
C LEU A 360 -23.14 22.00 -0.05
N ILE A 361 -22.16 22.37 0.77
CA ILE A 361 -21.89 21.73 2.07
C ILE A 361 -22.91 22.15 3.15
N SER A 362 -23.57 23.28 2.96
CA SER A 362 -24.52 23.86 3.93
C SER A 362 -25.97 23.36 3.77
N ILE A 363 -26.22 22.50 2.77
CA ILE A 363 -27.51 21.84 2.47
C ILE A 363 -27.43 20.37 2.90
#